data_a52d164ecdd870acdf728e5a59622a06
#
_entry.id   a52d164ecdd870acdf728e5a59622a06
#
_cell.length_a   1.000
_cell.length_b   1.000
_cell.length_c   1.000
_cell.angle_alpha   90.00
_cell.angle_beta   90.00
_cell.angle_gamma   90.00
#
_symmetry.space_group_name_H-M   'P 1'
#
loop_
_entity.id
_entity.type
_entity.pdbx_description
1 polymer ?
#
loop_
_entity_poly.entity_id
_entity_poly.type
_entity_poly.pdbx_seq_one_letter_code
_entity_poly.pdbx_strand_id
1 'polypeptide(L)'
;IKDSKIDSSYSKEQEFIAPGARILRFQFGPNKYLRKELFWPYLDELTQNLIQYYQKYENKPSFIHAHYADAGYVGVRLSQALKVPFIFTGHSLGREKKRKLLEAGLKINQIEKLYCISKRINAEEEALKYADIVVTSTKQESVYQYSQYHSFSSKKSKVIAPGVDHTKFHHI
;
A
#
# COMPACT_ATOMS: atom_id res chain seq x y z
N ILE A 1 4.06 4.04 17.04
CA ILE A 1 2.91 4.51 17.85
C ILE A 1 3.25 4.21 19.30
N LYS A 2 3.49 5.26 20.09
CA LYS A 2 3.65 5.12 21.55
C LYS A 2 2.27 5.19 22.21
N ASP A 3 1.48 4.14 22.04
CA ASP A 3 0.24 3.96 22.77
C ASP A 3 0.49 2.90 23.84
N SER A 4 0.22 3.22 25.12
CA SER A 4 0.41 2.28 26.25
C SER A 4 -0.47 1.02 26.18
N LYS A 5 -1.45 1.01 25.29
CA LYS A 5 -2.33 -0.13 24.99
C LYS A 5 -1.81 -1.04 23.87
N ILE A 6 -0.71 -0.66 23.22
CA ILE A 6 -0.10 -1.41 22.12
C ILE A 6 1.22 -1.97 22.61
N ASP A 7 1.54 -3.20 22.22
CA ASP A 7 2.80 -3.88 22.57
C ASP A 7 3.99 -2.97 22.29
N SER A 8 4.90 -2.88 23.27
CA SER A 8 6.11 -2.05 23.22
C SER A 8 7.04 -2.39 22.05
N SER A 9 6.92 -3.58 21.45
CA SER A 9 7.65 -3.97 20.23
C SER A 9 7.39 -3.02 19.06
N TYR A 10 6.18 -2.45 18.97
CA TYR A 10 5.82 -1.48 17.92
C TYR A 10 6.44 -0.09 18.11
N SER A 11 7.06 0.18 19.26
CA SER A 11 7.77 1.44 19.51
C SER A 11 9.21 1.46 18.97
N LYS A 12 9.76 0.30 18.57
CA LYS A 12 11.10 0.19 18.02
C LYS A 12 11.15 0.80 16.62
N GLU A 13 12.09 1.71 16.38
CA GLU A 13 12.29 2.31 15.05
C GLU A 13 12.79 1.27 14.04
N GLN A 14 13.59 0.32 14.49
CA GLN A 14 14.13 -0.77 13.68
C GLN A 14 13.98 -2.11 14.38
N GLU A 15 13.59 -3.14 13.61
CA GLU A 15 13.46 -4.51 14.07
C GLU A 15 13.95 -5.47 12.98
N PHE A 16 14.94 -6.32 13.31
CA PHE A 16 15.39 -7.38 12.43
C PHE A 16 14.49 -8.60 12.57
N ILE A 17 13.95 -9.10 11.46
CA ILE A 17 13.02 -10.24 11.42
C ILE A 17 13.66 -11.51 10.86
N ALA A 18 14.69 -11.36 10.03
CA ALA A 18 15.49 -12.45 9.47
C ALA A 18 16.84 -11.89 8.94
N PRO A 19 17.83 -12.73 8.60
CA PRO A 19 19.02 -12.29 7.91
C PRO A 19 18.66 -11.54 6.61
N GLY A 20 19.13 -10.29 6.50
CA GLY A 20 18.83 -9.42 5.35
C GLY A 20 17.43 -8.80 5.34
N ALA A 21 16.58 -9.05 6.34
CA ALA A 21 15.23 -8.49 6.42
C ALA A 21 15.01 -7.73 7.74
N ARG A 22 14.47 -6.51 7.62
CA ARG A 22 14.16 -5.65 8.78
C ARG A 22 12.90 -4.83 8.54
N ILE A 23 12.25 -4.47 9.63
CA ILE A 23 11.17 -3.48 9.64
C ILE A 23 11.77 -2.14 10.06
N LEU A 24 11.47 -1.10 9.31
CA LEU A 24 11.72 0.29 9.69
C LEU A 24 10.39 0.96 9.96
N ARG A 25 10.27 1.64 11.09
CA ARG A 25 9.05 2.37 11.47
C ARG A 25 9.34 3.85 11.53
N PHE A 26 8.57 4.59 10.76
CA PHE A 26 8.64 6.05 10.70
C PHE A 26 7.43 6.63 11.43
N GLN A 27 7.68 7.56 12.34
CA GLN A 27 6.60 8.31 12.97
C GLN A 27 6.12 9.38 11.99
N PHE A 28 4.81 9.52 11.84
CA PHE A 28 4.14 10.57 11.08
C PHE A 28 2.77 10.85 11.67
N GLY A 29 2.27 12.08 11.51
CA GLY A 29 1.02 12.52 12.10
C GLY A 29 1.03 12.54 13.64
N PRO A 30 -0.14 12.59 14.29
CA PRO A 30 -0.24 12.70 15.73
C PRO A 30 0.20 11.41 16.44
N ASN A 31 0.77 11.55 17.64
CA ASN A 31 1.22 10.42 18.46
C ASN A 31 0.06 9.66 19.13
N LYS A 32 -0.86 9.15 18.32
CA LYS A 32 -2.01 8.33 18.74
C LYS A 32 -2.38 7.36 17.63
N TYR A 33 -3.11 6.30 17.96
CA TYR A 33 -3.69 5.42 16.95
C TYR A 33 -4.67 6.19 16.07
N LEU A 34 -4.49 6.05 14.76
CA LEU A 34 -5.42 6.58 13.75
C LEU A 34 -5.99 5.43 12.93
N ARG A 35 -7.28 5.48 12.65
CA ARG A 35 -7.87 4.65 11.61
C ARG A 35 -7.23 5.00 10.26
N LYS A 36 -7.04 4.01 9.40
CA LYS A 36 -6.36 4.20 8.09
C LYS A 36 -7.01 5.26 7.19
N GLU A 37 -8.32 5.45 7.31
CA GLU A 37 -9.04 6.48 6.56
C GLU A 37 -8.64 7.92 6.97
N LEU A 38 -8.01 8.06 8.14
CA LEU A 38 -7.52 9.34 8.66
C LEU A 38 -6.03 9.59 8.39
N PHE A 39 -5.32 8.68 7.70
CA PHE A 39 -3.90 8.83 7.40
C PHE A 39 -3.61 9.82 6.27
N TRP A 40 -4.54 9.99 5.35
CA TRP A 40 -4.33 10.75 4.12
C TRP A 40 -3.66 12.13 4.30
N PRO A 41 -4.03 12.95 5.31
CA PRO A 41 -3.39 14.25 5.51
C PRO A 41 -1.92 14.18 5.93
N TYR A 42 -1.45 13.01 6.39
CA TYR A 42 -0.11 12.82 6.95
C TYR A 42 0.82 12.00 6.05
N LEU A 43 0.34 11.51 4.90
CA LEU A 43 1.16 10.68 4.01
C LEU A 43 2.31 11.45 3.36
N ASP A 44 2.16 12.76 3.17
CA ASP A 44 3.25 13.61 2.68
C ASP A 44 4.38 13.73 3.70
N GLU A 45 4.06 13.84 5.00
CA GLU A 45 5.04 13.82 6.08
C GLU A 45 5.81 12.49 6.10
N LEU A 46 5.10 11.36 6.00
CA LEU A 46 5.73 10.03 5.90
C LEU A 46 6.65 9.95 4.67
N THR A 47 6.20 10.47 3.54
CA THR A 47 6.99 10.49 2.30
C THR A 47 8.30 11.27 2.48
N GLN A 48 8.23 12.47 3.07
CA GLN A 48 9.40 13.28 3.33
C GLN A 48 10.37 12.60 4.30
N ASN A 49 9.87 11.99 5.36
CA ASN A 49 10.68 11.24 6.32
C ASN A 49 11.44 10.08 5.64
N LEU A 50 10.78 9.35 4.72
CA LEU A 50 11.40 8.29 3.94
C LEU A 50 12.46 8.83 2.96
N ILE A 51 12.18 9.92 2.26
CA ILE A 51 13.14 10.54 1.34
C ILE A 51 14.38 10.98 2.12
N GLN A 52 14.21 11.68 3.25
CA GLN A 52 15.32 12.12 4.10
C GLN A 52 16.12 10.93 4.64
N TYR A 53 15.45 9.85 5.02
CA TYR A 53 16.13 8.63 5.46
C TYR A 53 17.06 8.10 4.36
N TYR A 54 16.55 7.91 3.14
CA TYR A 54 17.37 7.38 2.04
C TYR A 54 18.41 8.36 1.50
N GLN A 55 18.26 9.65 1.71
CA GLN A 55 19.30 10.63 1.38
C GLN A 55 20.53 10.54 2.29
N LYS A 56 20.35 10.07 3.54
CA LYS A 56 21.45 9.88 4.51
C LYS A 56 22.24 8.59 4.27
N TYR A 57 21.68 7.62 3.55
CA TYR A 57 22.30 6.33 3.32
C TYR A 57 22.76 6.24 1.86
N GLU A 58 24.00 5.81 1.65
CA GLU A 58 24.58 5.63 0.31
C GLU A 58 23.83 4.54 -0.49
N ASN A 59 23.27 3.54 0.19
CA ASN A 59 22.58 2.43 -0.45
C ASN A 59 21.10 2.74 -0.65
N LYS A 60 20.74 3.21 -1.84
CA LYS A 60 19.35 3.33 -2.29
C LYS A 60 18.74 1.94 -2.52
N PRO A 61 17.42 1.77 -2.34
CA PRO A 61 16.76 0.53 -2.70
C PRO A 61 16.83 0.32 -4.20
N SER A 62 16.95 -0.94 -4.65
CA SER A 62 16.93 -1.29 -6.08
C SER A 62 15.56 -1.09 -6.71
N PHE A 63 14.50 -1.19 -5.92
CA PHE A 63 13.10 -0.93 -6.31
C PHE A 63 12.26 -0.68 -5.07
N ILE A 64 11.05 -0.17 -5.26
CA ILE A 64 10.03 0.01 -4.22
C ILE A 64 8.84 -0.86 -4.57
N HIS A 65 8.37 -1.67 -3.63
CA HIS A 65 7.13 -2.44 -3.75
C HIS A 65 6.11 -1.95 -2.71
N ALA A 66 5.06 -1.32 -3.17
CA ALA A 66 4.01 -0.80 -2.29
C ALA A 66 2.77 -1.70 -2.32
N HIS A 67 2.19 -1.87 -1.15
CA HIS A 67 0.99 -2.66 -0.92
C HIS A 67 -0.14 -1.76 -0.40
N TYR A 68 -1.31 -1.82 -1.03
CA TYR A 68 -2.49 -0.96 -0.77
C TYR A 68 -2.34 0.50 -1.25
N ALA A 69 -3.46 1.21 -1.29
CA ALA A 69 -3.57 2.56 -1.86
C ALA A 69 -2.71 3.61 -1.16
N ASP A 70 -2.68 3.60 0.17
CA ASP A 70 -1.93 4.52 1.01
C ASP A 70 -0.41 4.34 0.83
N ALA A 71 0.08 3.10 0.87
CA ALA A 71 1.47 2.82 0.53
C ALA A 71 1.76 3.09 -0.96
N GLY A 72 0.80 2.88 -1.86
CA GLY A 72 0.89 3.24 -3.28
C GLY A 72 1.15 4.73 -3.48
N TYR A 73 0.40 5.58 -2.76
CA TYR A 73 0.58 7.03 -2.75
C TYR A 73 2.00 7.44 -2.36
N VAL A 74 2.51 6.89 -1.26
CA VAL A 74 3.88 7.14 -0.78
C VAL A 74 4.92 6.55 -1.72
N GLY A 75 4.69 5.33 -2.22
CA GLY A 75 5.60 4.59 -3.09
C GLY A 75 5.88 5.30 -4.41
N VAL A 76 4.85 5.87 -5.06
CA VAL A 76 5.01 6.68 -6.27
C VAL A 76 5.96 7.85 -6.03
N ARG A 77 5.74 8.63 -4.99
CA ARG A 77 6.54 9.82 -4.66
C ARG A 77 7.96 9.46 -4.30
N LEU A 78 8.12 8.39 -3.51
CA LEU A 78 9.43 7.91 -3.10
C LEU A 78 10.23 7.36 -4.29
N SER A 79 9.60 6.56 -5.19
CA SER A 79 10.27 6.02 -6.38
C SER A 79 10.74 7.13 -7.32
N GLN A 80 9.92 8.15 -7.52
CA GLN A 80 10.28 9.32 -8.33
C GLN A 80 11.45 10.10 -7.71
N ALA A 81 11.42 10.36 -6.40
CA ALA A 81 12.48 11.07 -5.69
C ALA A 81 13.82 10.31 -5.72
N LEU A 82 13.79 8.99 -5.57
CA LEU A 82 14.98 8.15 -5.57
C LEU A 82 15.40 7.69 -6.97
N LYS A 83 14.54 7.86 -7.98
CA LYS A 83 14.73 7.39 -9.36
C LYS A 83 14.94 5.87 -9.44
N VAL A 84 14.07 5.12 -8.79
CA VAL A 84 14.11 3.64 -8.76
C VAL A 84 12.78 3.07 -9.25
N PRO A 85 12.76 1.83 -9.78
CA PRO A 85 11.54 1.17 -10.24
C PRO A 85 10.48 1.04 -9.16
N PHE A 86 9.21 1.09 -9.58
CA PHE A 86 8.05 1.00 -8.70
C PHE A 86 7.17 -0.19 -9.03
N ILE A 87 6.88 -1.01 -8.03
CA ILE A 87 5.99 -2.17 -8.10
C ILE A 87 4.78 -1.89 -7.22
N PHE A 88 3.59 -2.21 -7.71
CA PHE A 88 2.35 -1.99 -6.97
C PHE A 88 1.50 -3.26 -6.85
N THR A 89 0.98 -3.50 -5.65
CA THR A 89 -0.03 -4.53 -5.36
C THR A 89 -1.17 -3.91 -4.56
N GLY A 90 -2.36 -3.85 -5.16
CA GLY A 90 -3.51 -3.18 -4.54
C GLY A 90 -4.21 -4.01 -3.45
N HIS A 91 -4.15 -5.35 -3.53
CA HIS A 91 -4.83 -6.35 -2.70
C HIS A 91 -6.35 -6.20 -2.68
N SER A 92 -6.85 -5.11 -2.09
CA SER A 92 -8.26 -4.75 -2.03
C SER A 92 -8.42 -3.39 -2.71
N LEU A 93 -9.19 -3.34 -3.77
CA LEU A 93 -9.30 -2.15 -4.62
C LEU A 93 -10.51 -1.29 -4.25
N GLY A 94 -10.33 0.03 -4.31
CA GLY A 94 -11.32 1.03 -3.90
C GLY A 94 -12.58 1.01 -4.78
N ARG A 95 -12.43 0.81 -6.10
CA ARG A 95 -13.58 0.74 -7.02
C ARG A 95 -14.48 -0.46 -6.69
N GLU A 96 -13.90 -1.64 -6.45
CA GLU A 96 -14.64 -2.83 -6.07
C GLU A 96 -15.28 -2.68 -4.68
N LYS A 97 -14.55 -2.09 -3.72
CA LYS A 97 -15.11 -1.77 -2.40
C LYS A 97 -16.30 -0.82 -2.51
N LYS A 98 -16.17 0.24 -3.31
CA LYS A 98 -17.25 1.21 -3.56
C LYS A 98 -18.48 0.53 -4.14
N ARG A 99 -18.31 -0.32 -5.17
CA ARG A 99 -19.38 -1.07 -5.80
C ARG A 99 -20.14 -1.92 -4.77
N LYS A 100 -19.43 -2.74 -3.99
CA LYS A 100 -20.03 -3.61 -2.97
C LYS A 100 -20.78 -2.82 -1.88
N LEU A 101 -20.28 -1.68 -1.47
CA LEU A 101 -20.93 -0.84 -0.47
C LEU A 101 -22.21 -0.19 -1.00
N LEU A 102 -22.23 0.22 -2.28
CA LEU A 102 -23.43 0.73 -2.94
C LEU A 102 -24.49 -0.38 -3.09
N GLU A 103 -24.10 -1.58 -3.47
CA GLU A 103 -24.98 -2.76 -3.55
C GLU A 103 -25.56 -3.15 -2.18
N ALA A 104 -24.79 -2.92 -1.11
CA ALA A 104 -25.25 -3.10 0.27
C ALA A 104 -26.17 -1.96 0.75
N GLY A 105 -26.53 -0.99 -0.11
CA GLY A 105 -27.49 0.08 0.16
C GLY A 105 -26.89 1.35 0.81
N LEU A 106 -25.57 1.47 0.94
CA LEU A 106 -24.96 2.70 1.45
C LEU A 106 -25.02 3.80 0.38
N LYS A 107 -25.32 5.02 0.81
CA LYS A 107 -25.26 6.19 -0.07
C LYS A 107 -23.82 6.66 -0.28
N ILE A 108 -23.53 7.22 -1.44
CA ILE A 108 -22.17 7.67 -1.81
C ILE A 108 -21.56 8.62 -0.78
N ASN A 109 -22.34 9.54 -0.21
CA ASN A 109 -21.87 10.47 0.82
C ASN A 109 -21.47 9.77 2.13
N GLN A 110 -22.15 8.67 2.48
CA GLN A 110 -21.80 7.84 3.64
C GLN A 110 -20.49 7.08 3.37
N ILE A 111 -20.34 6.53 2.17
CA ILE A 111 -19.13 5.82 1.75
C ILE A 111 -17.93 6.77 1.78
N GLU A 112 -18.09 7.99 1.26
CA GLU A 112 -17.02 8.99 1.26
C GLU A 112 -16.62 9.38 2.68
N LYS A 113 -17.61 9.68 3.54
CA LYS A 113 -17.38 10.06 4.94
C LYS A 113 -16.69 8.96 5.75
N LEU A 114 -17.04 7.69 5.51
CA LEU A 114 -16.53 6.55 6.29
C LEU A 114 -15.19 6.04 5.78
N TYR A 115 -14.94 6.10 4.47
CA TYR A 115 -13.83 5.39 3.83
C TYR A 115 -12.89 6.27 3.02
N CYS A 116 -13.16 7.57 2.87
CA CYS A 116 -12.39 8.47 1.99
C CYS A 116 -12.17 7.83 0.60
N ILE A 117 -13.26 7.22 0.06
CA ILE A 117 -13.16 6.30 -1.07
C ILE A 117 -12.61 6.97 -2.33
N SER A 118 -12.90 8.24 -2.54
CA SER A 118 -12.39 9.02 -3.67
C SER A 118 -10.88 9.21 -3.59
N LYS A 119 -10.34 9.55 -2.41
CA LYS A 119 -8.88 9.67 -2.21
C LYS A 119 -8.18 8.34 -2.45
N ARG A 120 -8.78 7.25 -1.95
CA ARG A 120 -8.26 5.91 -2.15
C ARG A 120 -8.19 5.53 -3.63
N ILE A 121 -9.30 5.71 -4.38
CA ILE A 121 -9.35 5.42 -5.83
C ILE A 121 -8.34 6.26 -6.61
N ASN A 122 -8.21 7.55 -6.28
CA ASN A 122 -7.24 8.44 -6.92
C ASN A 122 -5.80 8.00 -6.67
N ALA A 123 -5.47 7.56 -5.45
CA ALA A 123 -4.14 7.02 -5.13
C ALA A 123 -3.86 5.70 -5.87
N GLU A 124 -4.87 4.84 -6.03
CA GLU A 124 -4.76 3.61 -6.81
C GLU A 124 -4.57 3.91 -8.32
N GLU A 125 -5.30 4.88 -8.88
CA GLU A 125 -5.08 5.36 -10.27
C GLU A 125 -3.65 5.89 -10.46
N GLU A 126 -3.17 6.70 -9.51
CA GLU A 126 -1.82 7.24 -9.57
C GLU A 126 -0.78 6.13 -9.47
N ALA A 127 -0.94 5.19 -8.54
CA ALA A 127 -0.05 4.05 -8.38
C ALA A 127 0.00 3.18 -9.64
N LEU A 128 -1.15 2.89 -10.25
CA LEU A 128 -1.25 2.12 -11.51
C LEU A 128 -0.61 2.84 -12.69
N LYS A 129 -0.74 4.15 -12.75
CA LYS A 129 -0.12 4.98 -13.79
C LYS A 129 1.40 4.89 -13.76
N TYR A 130 1.99 5.03 -12.59
CA TYR A 130 3.44 5.14 -12.41
C TYR A 130 4.14 3.80 -12.12
N ALA A 131 3.40 2.74 -11.81
CA ALA A 131 4.00 1.42 -11.62
C ALA A 131 4.67 0.91 -12.91
N ASP A 132 5.88 0.38 -12.77
CA ASP A 132 6.57 -0.39 -13.81
C ASP A 132 5.98 -1.79 -13.89
N ILE A 133 5.62 -2.37 -12.74
CA ILE A 133 4.97 -3.68 -12.62
C ILE A 133 3.78 -3.56 -11.65
N VAL A 134 2.66 -4.16 -12.05
CA VAL A 134 1.48 -4.35 -11.20
C VAL A 134 1.36 -5.84 -10.89
N VAL A 135 1.45 -6.20 -9.62
CA VAL A 135 1.28 -7.59 -9.17
C VAL A 135 -0.16 -7.82 -8.78
N THR A 136 -0.75 -8.88 -9.34
CA THR A 136 -2.10 -9.36 -9.02
C THR A 136 -2.02 -10.80 -8.52
N SER A 137 -2.90 -11.21 -7.61
CA SER A 137 -2.89 -12.57 -7.05
C SER A 137 -3.47 -13.61 -8.01
N THR A 138 -4.40 -13.17 -8.85
CA THR A 138 -5.07 -14.04 -9.83
C THR A 138 -5.30 -13.31 -11.16
N LYS A 139 -5.46 -14.07 -12.24
CA LYS A 139 -5.87 -13.54 -13.54
C LYS A 139 -7.26 -12.87 -13.46
N GLN A 140 -8.16 -13.46 -12.67
CA GLN A 140 -9.48 -12.89 -12.45
C GLN A 140 -9.42 -11.50 -11.82
N GLU A 141 -8.58 -11.30 -10.80
CA GLU A 141 -8.35 -10.00 -10.17
C GLU A 141 -7.90 -8.97 -11.20
N SER A 142 -6.89 -9.31 -12.03
CA SER A 142 -6.40 -8.45 -13.11
C SER A 142 -7.51 -8.04 -14.08
N VAL A 143 -8.30 -9.01 -14.55
CA VAL A 143 -9.31 -8.81 -15.60
C VAL A 143 -10.55 -8.08 -15.08
N TYR A 144 -11.02 -8.36 -13.86
CA TYR A 144 -12.30 -7.82 -13.37
C TYR A 144 -12.17 -6.66 -12.41
N GLN A 145 -11.07 -6.58 -11.62
CA GLN A 145 -10.94 -5.53 -10.63
C GLN A 145 -10.01 -4.40 -11.10
N TYR A 146 -8.81 -4.74 -11.54
CA TYR A 146 -7.85 -3.75 -12.01
C TYR A 146 -8.27 -3.09 -13.34
N SER A 147 -8.93 -3.82 -14.22
CA SER A 147 -9.45 -3.28 -15.49
C SER A 147 -10.48 -2.15 -15.33
N GLN A 148 -11.03 -1.99 -14.13
CA GLN A 148 -11.92 -0.87 -13.82
C GLN A 148 -11.17 0.47 -13.72
N TYR A 149 -9.84 0.46 -13.63
CA TYR A 149 -9.01 1.66 -13.50
C TYR A 149 -8.53 2.13 -14.87
N HIS A 150 -8.65 3.43 -15.14
CA HIS A 150 -8.22 4.02 -16.41
C HIS A 150 -6.71 3.92 -16.62
N SER A 151 -5.94 4.00 -15.53
CA SER A 151 -4.48 3.95 -15.55
C SER A 151 -3.92 2.52 -15.59
N PHE A 152 -4.76 1.49 -15.52
CA PHE A 152 -4.31 0.11 -15.56
C PHE A 152 -3.87 -0.30 -16.96
N SER A 153 -2.74 -0.98 -17.04
CA SER A 153 -2.24 -1.59 -18.27
C SER A 153 -1.95 -3.08 -18.03
N SER A 154 -2.63 -3.94 -18.78
CA SER A 154 -2.39 -5.39 -18.72
C SER A 154 -0.95 -5.79 -19.11
N LYS A 155 -0.26 -4.98 -19.92
CA LYS A 155 1.13 -5.19 -20.28
C LYS A 155 2.08 -5.12 -19.08
N LYS A 156 1.74 -4.32 -18.07
CA LYS A 156 2.49 -4.17 -16.81
C LYS A 156 2.06 -5.19 -15.74
N SER A 157 0.94 -5.90 -15.94
CA SER A 157 0.37 -6.82 -14.96
C SER A 157 1.11 -8.16 -14.98
N LYS A 158 1.47 -8.63 -13.78
CA LYS A 158 2.04 -9.95 -13.52
C LYS A 158 1.19 -10.67 -12.49
N VAL A 159 0.71 -11.86 -12.85
CA VAL A 159 -0.03 -12.71 -11.90
C VAL A 159 0.99 -13.51 -11.09
N ILE A 160 1.01 -13.25 -9.79
CA ILE A 160 1.85 -13.95 -8.81
C ILE A 160 0.94 -14.45 -7.70
N ALA A 161 0.63 -15.72 -7.71
CA ALA A 161 -0.19 -16.34 -6.66
C ALA A 161 0.51 -16.28 -5.30
N PRO A 162 -0.23 -16.06 -4.19
CA PRO A 162 0.34 -16.15 -2.85
C PRO A 162 0.98 -17.52 -2.62
N GLY A 163 2.16 -17.50 -2.00
CA GLY A 163 2.86 -18.73 -1.62
C GLY A 163 2.16 -19.43 -0.47
N VAL A 164 2.23 -20.75 -0.44
CA VAL A 164 1.74 -21.59 0.65
C VAL A 164 2.89 -22.43 1.19
N ASP A 165 3.03 -22.44 2.49
CA ASP A 165 4.00 -23.31 3.17
C ASP A 165 3.43 -24.74 3.25
N HIS A 166 3.86 -25.61 2.34
CA HIS A 166 3.41 -26.99 2.26
C HIS A 166 3.82 -27.85 3.47
N THR A 167 4.76 -27.40 4.29
CA THR A 167 5.11 -28.11 5.53
C THR A 167 4.08 -27.89 6.62
N LYS A 168 3.36 -26.76 6.57
CA LYS A 168 2.29 -26.39 7.52
C LYS A 168 0.89 -26.72 6.99
N PHE A 169 0.71 -26.62 5.67
CA PHE A 169 -0.59 -26.81 5.01
C PHE A 169 -0.46 -27.96 4.00
N HIS A 170 -0.71 -29.16 4.48
CA HIS A 170 -0.71 -30.38 3.68
C HIS A 170 -2.08 -31.08 3.80
N HIS A 171 -2.41 -31.88 2.80
CA HIS A 171 -3.61 -32.71 2.82
C HIS A 171 -3.45 -33.82 3.88
N ILE A 172 -4.44 -33.97 4.77
CA ILE A 172 -4.49 -35.04 5.76
C ILE A 172 -5.14 -36.24 5.09
#